data_22545386536dfdc49fbcb25760b1a90c
#
_entry.id   22545386536dfdc49fbcb25760b1a90c
#
_cell.length_a   1.000
_cell.length_b   1.000
_cell.length_c   1.000
_cell.angle_alpha   90.00
_cell.angle_beta   90.00
_cell.angle_gamma   90.00
#
_symmetry.space_group_name_H-M   'P 1'
#
loop_
_entity.id
_entity.type
_entity.pdbx_description
1 polymer ?
#
loop_
_entity_poly.entity_id
_entity_poly.type
_entity_poly.pdbx_seq_one_letter_code
_entity_poly.pdbx_strand_id
1 'polypeptide(L)'
;VQSSTATTVMTVSFVNAGLLTLAQAISVIMGANIGTTFTAWIMTLGFSFNMANIVFPVFFIALLLIYRKKHRYVGDFLFGVAFMFFAISTLGATGKEMDLSHNQSVIDFFSSFDKDSYLTIFAFLGIGTILTFCMQSSAALMAITMVLCSSGVLPIYMGIALVLGENIGTTITSNIAAMGANTQARRAALAHLSFNVFGVIWVLCCFYPFINMVCGFVGVDPNADHINAGRLSVVLAAFHTTCLLYTSPSPRDRSVSR
;
A
#
# COMPACT_ATOMS: atom_id res chain seq x y z
N VAL A 1 -0.64 6.55 -12.32
CA VAL A 1 0.75 6.03 -12.36
C VAL A 1 0.90 4.83 -11.41
N GLN A 2 0.02 4.72 -10.40
CA GLN A 2 0.01 3.67 -9.37
C GLN A 2 1.34 3.54 -8.59
N SER A 3 2.12 4.60 -8.53
CA SER A 3 3.37 4.67 -7.79
C SER A 3 3.52 6.06 -7.17
N SER A 4 3.35 6.15 -5.87
CA SER A 4 3.61 7.39 -5.12
C SER A 4 5.09 7.75 -5.14
N THR A 5 5.98 6.76 -5.08
CA THR A 5 7.43 6.97 -5.19
C THR A 5 7.79 7.63 -6.53
N ALA A 6 7.34 7.07 -7.66
CA ALA A 6 7.61 7.64 -8.98
C ALA A 6 7.04 9.05 -9.12
N THR A 7 5.82 9.27 -8.65
CA THR A 7 5.18 10.59 -8.67
C THR A 7 5.96 11.59 -7.81
N THR A 8 6.41 11.20 -6.63
CA THR A 8 7.18 12.07 -5.74
C THR A 8 8.55 12.42 -6.33
N VAL A 9 9.29 11.43 -6.87
CA VAL A 9 10.59 11.66 -7.52
C VAL A 9 10.44 12.61 -8.73
N MET A 10 9.41 12.40 -9.55
CA MET A 10 9.10 13.29 -10.68
C MET A 10 8.77 14.71 -10.18
N THR A 11 7.94 14.83 -9.15
CA THR A 11 7.57 16.13 -8.56
C THR A 11 8.79 16.84 -7.96
N VAL A 12 9.67 16.13 -7.26
CA VAL A 12 10.95 16.64 -6.74
C VAL A 12 11.81 17.16 -7.89
N SER A 13 11.87 16.45 -9.01
CA SER A 13 12.61 16.87 -10.21
C SER A 13 12.03 18.14 -10.82
N PHE A 14 10.71 18.27 -10.86
CA PHE A 14 10.05 19.50 -11.35
C PHE A 14 10.29 20.70 -10.43
N VAL A 15 10.31 20.50 -9.11
CA VAL A 15 10.68 21.57 -8.16
C VAL A 15 12.13 21.96 -8.35
N ASN A 16 13.02 20.99 -8.55
CA ASN A 16 14.45 21.24 -8.78
C ASN A 16 14.69 22.04 -10.06
N ALA A 17 13.89 21.79 -11.10
CA ALA A 17 13.92 22.52 -12.36
C ALA A 17 13.19 23.88 -12.31
N GLY A 18 12.58 24.25 -11.17
CA GLY A 18 11.82 25.50 -11.03
C GLY A 18 10.44 25.49 -11.71
N LEU A 19 9.97 24.33 -12.16
CA LEU A 19 8.67 24.18 -12.84
C LEU A 19 7.48 24.12 -11.86
N LEU A 20 7.73 23.73 -10.62
CA LEU A 20 6.74 23.68 -9.54
C LEU A 20 7.24 24.44 -8.32
N THR A 21 6.34 25.14 -7.65
CA THR A 21 6.59 25.68 -6.32
C THR A 21 6.51 24.57 -5.25
N LEU A 22 7.12 24.80 -4.09
CA LEU A 22 7.04 23.85 -2.96
C LEU A 22 5.59 23.54 -2.57
N ALA A 23 4.71 24.55 -2.52
CA ALA A 23 3.30 24.36 -2.16
C ALA A 23 2.56 23.47 -3.16
N GLN A 24 2.79 23.67 -4.47
CA GLN A 24 2.23 22.83 -5.52
C GLN A 24 2.76 21.39 -5.42
N ALA A 25 4.06 21.23 -5.19
CA ALA A 25 4.68 19.92 -5.04
C ALA A 25 4.10 19.15 -3.85
N ILE A 26 3.98 19.78 -2.69
CA ILE A 26 3.35 19.16 -1.51
C ILE A 26 1.93 18.71 -1.84
N SER A 27 1.16 19.51 -2.57
CA SER A 27 -0.21 19.13 -2.98
C SER A 27 -0.25 17.89 -3.87
N VAL A 28 0.68 17.80 -4.84
CA VAL A 28 0.79 16.63 -5.72
C VAL A 28 1.21 15.39 -4.93
N ILE A 29 2.21 15.52 -4.05
CA ILE A 29 2.71 14.42 -3.22
C ILE A 29 1.61 13.87 -2.31
N MET A 30 0.81 14.76 -1.68
CA MET A 30 -0.31 14.34 -0.85
C MET A 30 -1.39 13.62 -1.67
N GLY A 31 -1.72 14.14 -2.86
CA GLY A 31 -2.62 13.46 -3.76
C GLY A 31 -2.11 12.09 -4.20
N ALA A 32 -0.80 11.96 -4.46
CA ALA A 32 -0.17 10.70 -4.78
C ALA A 32 -0.23 9.70 -3.61
N ASN A 33 -0.04 10.18 -2.39
CA ASN A 33 -0.12 9.36 -1.18
C ASN A 33 -1.52 8.76 -0.99
N ILE A 34 -2.55 9.59 -1.11
CA ILE A 34 -3.95 9.12 -1.07
C ILE A 34 -4.23 8.19 -2.26
N GLY A 35 -3.73 8.53 -3.47
CA GLY A 35 -3.92 7.73 -4.68
C GLY A 35 -3.37 6.31 -4.57
N THR A 36 -2.35 6.07 -3.74
CA THR A 36 -1.81 4.73 -3.46
C THR A 36 -2.86 3.81 -2.84
N THR A 37 -3.77 4.35 -2.03
CA THR A 37 -4.83 3.56 -1.40
C THR A 37 -5.81 2.97 -2.40
N PHE A 38 -6.00 3.63 -3.55
CA PHE A 38 -6.86 3.12 -4.62
C PHE A 38 -6.35 1.78 -5.17
N THR A 39 -5.03 1.58 -5.22
CA THR A 39 -4.44 0.29 -5.61
C THR A 39 -4.82 -0.82 -4.63
N ALA A 40 -4.79 -0.55 -3.32
CA ALA A 40 -5.23 -1.51 -2.31
C ALA A 40 -6.72 -1.89 -2.49
N TRP A 41 -7.59 -0.93 -2.81
CA TRP A 41 -9.00 -1.21 -3.11
C TRP A 41 -9.21 -2.05 -4.37
N ILE A 42 -8.43 -1.81 -5.42
CA ILE A 42 -8.49 -2.66 -6.62
C ILE A 42 -8.02 -4.08 -6.28
N MET A 43 -6.98 -4.23 -5.45
CA MET A 43 -6.52 -5.55 -5.00
C MET A 43 -7.60 -6.30 -4.22
N THR A 44 -8.42 -5.62 -3.41
CA THR A 44 -9.52 -6.28 -2.69
C THR A 44 -10.54 -6.92 -3.62
N LEU A 45 -10.75 -6.36 -4.81
CA LEU A 45 -11.60 -6.98 -5.83
C LEU A 45 -11.02 -8.32 -6.28
N GLY A 46 -9.69 -8.39 -6.46
CA GLY A 46 -8.99 -9.63 -6.82
C GLY A 46 -9.11 -10.73 -5.76
N PHE A 47 -9.15 -10.36 -4.48
CA PHE A 47 -9.34 -11.31 -3.37
C PHE A 47 -10.82 -11.64 -3.09
N SER A 48 -11.73 -10.73 -3.41
CA SER A 48 -13.17 -10.90 -3.17
C SER A 48 -13.88 -11.71 -4.24
N PHE A 49 -13.39 -11.67 -5.48
CA PHE A 49 -13.99 -12.33 -6.62
C PHE A 49 -13.02 -13.34 -7.23
N ASN A 50 -13.56 -14.42 -7.79
CA ASN A 50 -12.77 -15.36 -8.59
C ASN A 50 -12.47 -14.75 -9.96
N MET A 51 -11.38 -13.96 -10.03
CA MET A 51 -10.98 -13.24 -11.24
C MET A 51 -10.43 -14.15 -12.35
N ALA A 52 -10.07 -15.42 -12.05
CA ALA A 52 -9.49 -16.32 -13.03
C ALA A 52 -10.37 -16.48 -14.29
N ASN A 53 -11.69 -16.54 -14.12
CA ASN A 53 -12.62 -16.69 -15.23
C ASN A 53 -12.79 -15.40 -16.08
N ILE A 54 -12.45 -14.24 -15.54
CA ILE A 54 -12.63 -12.92 -16.18
C ILE A 54 -11.34 -12.47 -16.86
N VAL A 55 -10.19 -12.81 -16.27
CA VAL A 55 -8.87 -12.35 -16.73
C VAL A 55 -8.59 -12.75 -18.18
N PHE A 56 -8.82 -14.01 -18.56
CA PHE A 56 -8.52 -14.48 -19.91
C PHE A 56 -9.41 -13.83 -20.99
N PRO A 57 -10.75 -13.70 -20.83
CA PRO A 57 -11.56 -12.92 -21.75
C PRO A 57 -11.13 -11.46 -21.87
N VAL A 58 -10.76 -10.82 -20.74
CA VAL A 58 -10.28 -9.43 -20.76
C VAL A 58 -8.95 -9.31 -21.50
N PHE A 59 -8.01 -10.26 -21.34
CA PHE A 59 -6.79 -10.30 -22.14
C PHE A 59 -7.08 -10.38 -23.63
N PHE A 60 -8.00 -11.25 -24.02
CA PHE A 60 -8.37 -11.40 -25.44
C PHE A 60 -8.94 -10.10 -26.02
N ILE A 61 -9.88 -9.46 -25.30
CA ILE A 61 -10.47 -8.17 -25.72
C ILE A 61 -9.38 -7.09 -25.76
N ALA A 62 -8.50 -7.02 -24.76
CA ALA A 62 -7.41 -6.06 -24.71
C ALA A 62 -6.48 -6.20 -25.92
N LEU A 63 -6.09 -7.42 -26.28
CA LEU A 63 -5.28 -7.69 -27.48
C LEU A 63 -5.96 -7.20 -28.75
N LEU A 64 -7.25 -7.50 -28.93
CA LEU A 64 -7.99 -7.02 -30.10
C LEU A 64 -8.03 -5.49 -30.19
N LEU A 65 -8.14 -4.80 -29.03
CA LEU A 65 -8.16 -3.34 -28.97
C LEU A 65 -6.78 -2.74 -29.22
N ILE A 66 -5.69 -3.37 -28.74
CA ILE A 66 -4.31 -2.92 -28.97
C ILE A 66 -3.99 -2.87 -30.46
N TYR A 67 -4.45 -3.87 -31.26
CA TYR A 67 -4.24 -3.89 -32.68
C TYR A 67 -5.09 -2.87 -33.46
N ARG A 68 -6.11 -2.26 -32.81
CA ARG A 68 -6.93 -1.22 -33.41
C ARG A 68 -6.39 0.16 -33.07
N LYS A 69 -5.80 0.88 -34.04
CA LYS A 69 -5.19 2.22 -33.86
C LYS A 69 -6.06 3.19 -33.04
N LYS A 70 -7.38 3.19 -33.24
CA LYS A 70 -8.32 4.10 -32.56
C LYS A 70 -8.50 3.80 -31.07
N HIS A 71 -8.36 2.54 -30.64
CA HIS A 71 -8.68 2.08 -29.29
C HIS A 71 -7.47 1.51 -28.55
N ARG A 72 -6.27 1.70 -29.07
CA ARG A 72 -5.04 1.14 -28.54
C ARG A 72 -4.84 1.44 -27.05
N TYR A 73 -5.04 2.69 -26.64
CA TYR A 73 -4.84 3.08 -25.23
C TYR A 73 -5.81 2.39 -24.27
N VAL A 74 -7.03 2.12 -24.71
CA VAL A 74 -8.01 1.34 -23.95
C VAL A 74 -7.55 -0.11 -23.84
N GLY A 75 -7.02 -0.66 -24.94
CA GLY A 75 -6.43 -1.99 -24.95
C GLY A 75 -5.25 -2.12 -24.00
N ASP A 76 -4.30 -1.16 -24.05
CA ASP A 76 -3.13 -1.12 -23.15
C ASP A 76 -3.56 -1.04 -21.69
N PHE A 77 -4.58 -0.23 -21.36
CA PHE A 77 -5.12 -0.11 -20.01
C PHE A 77 -5.76 -1.43 -19.53
N LEU A 78 -6.65 -2.03 -20.35
CA LEU A 78 -7.30 -3.30 -20.01
C LEU A 78 -6.29 -4.43 -19.86
N PHE A 79 -5.25 -4.45 -20.69
CA PHE A 79 -4.17 -5.43 -20.61
C PHE A 79 -3.41 -5.32 -19.29
N GLY A 80 -3.07 -4.10 -18.88
CA GLY A 80 -2.43 -3.84 -17.58
C GLY A 80 -3.30 -4.26 -16.39
N VAL A 81 -4.60 -3.95 -16.43
CA VAL A 81 -5.55 -4.37 -15.39
C VAL A 81 -5.70 -5.89 -15.35
N ALA A 82 -5.78 -6.55 -16.49
CA ALA A 82 -5.85 -8.01 -16.57
C ALA A 82 -4.59 -8.68 -16.01
N PHE A 83 -3.39 -8.16 -16.32
CA PHE A 83 -2.14 -8.64 -15.73
C PHE A 83 -2.09 -8.46 -14.20
N MET A 84 -2.58 -7.34 -13.70
CA MET A 84 -2.64 -7.11 -12.26
C MET A 84 -3.53 -8.15 -11.57
N PHE A 85 -4.73 -8.42 -12.08
CA PHE A 85 -5.62 -9.43 -11.50
C PHE A 85 -5.08 -10.86 -11.69
N PHE A 86 -4.42 -11.13 -12.80
CA PHE A 86 -3.72 -12.40 -13.02
C PHE A 86 -2.62 -12.61 -11.98
N ALA A 87 -1.79 -11.59 -11.74
CA ALA A 87 -0.72 -11.65 -10.74
C ALA A 87 -1.26 -11.86 -9.32
N ILE A 88 -2.34 -11.15 -8.93
CA ILE A 88 -2.99 -11.32 -7.61
C ILE A 88 -3.55 -12.74 -7.48
N SER A 89 -4.23 -13.25 -8.52
CA SER A 89 -4.78 -14.60 -8.52
C SER A 89 -3.68 -15.66 -8.39
N THR A 90 -2.59 -15.51 -9.16
CA THR A 90 -1.44 -16.42 -9.13
C THR A 90 -0.75 -16.37 -7.75
N LEU A 91 -0.53 -15.16 -7.21
CA LEU A 91 0.07 -14.99 -5.88
C LEU A 91 -0.79 -15.66 -4.80
N GLY A 92 -2.11 -15.50 -4.86
CA GLY A 92 -3.05 -16.14 -3.94
C GLY A 92 -3.05 -17.68 -4.07
N ALA A 93 -2.97 -18.20 -5.30
CA ALA A 93 -2.87 -19.65 -5.56
C ALA A 93 -1.55 -20.21 -5.01
N THR A 94 -0.42 -19.58 -5.35
CA THR A 94 0.91 -19.96 -4.85
C THR A 94 0.98 -19.93 -3.33
N GLY A 95 0.41 -18.89 -2.69
CA GLY A 95 0.35 -18.81 -1.23
C GLY A 95 -0.42 -19.96 -0.58
N LYS A 96 -1.45 -20.47 -1.25
CA LYS A 96 -2.18 -21.67 -0.79
C LYS A 96 -1.39 -22.97 -1.06
N GLU A 97 -0.75 -23.08 -2.23
CA GLU A 97 0.06 -24.26 -2.61
C GLU A 97 1.30 -24.42 -1.70
N MET A 98 1.89 -23.31 -1.25
CA MET A 98 3.01 -23.35 -0.31
C MET A 98 2.63 -23.90 1.06
N ASP A 99 1.33 -23.96 1.37
CA ASP A 99 0.76 -24.48 2.62
C ASP A 99 1.48 -23.99 3.89
N LEU A 100 1.82 -22.69 3.88
CA LEU A 100 2.62 -22.07 4.93
C LEU A 100 1.93 -22.13 6.29
N SER A 101 0.60 -22.21 6.30
CA SER A 101 -0.22 -22.32 7.52
C SER A 101 -0.05 -23.68 8.25
N HIS A 102 0.44 -24.71 7.57
CA HIS A 102 0.76 -26.02 8.15
C HIS A 102 2.27 -26.27 8.29
N ASN A 103 3.10 -25.34 7.86
CA ASN A 103 4.56 -25.45 8.01
C ASN A 103 4.97 -25.10 9.44
N GLN A 104 5.44 -26.11 10.19
CA GLN A 104 5.79 -25.94 11.62
C GLN A 104 6.82 -24.84 11.85
N SER A 105 7.84 -24.71 10.98
CA SER A 105 8.86 -23.67 11.14
C SER A 105 8.28 -22.26 10.97
N VAL A 106 7.28 -22.09 10.11
CA VAL A 106 6.59 -20.82 9.89
C VAL A 106 5.69 -20.50 11.09
N ILE A 107 4.95 -21.50 11.58
CA ILE A 107 4.10 -21.37 12.76
C ILE A 107 4.96 -21.00 13.98
N ASP A 108 6.06 -21.71 14.22
CA ASP A 108 6.97 -21.45 15.33
C ASP A 108 7.58 -20.04 15.24
N PHE A 109 7.94 -19.60 14.04
CA PHE A 109 8.45 -18.25 13.81
C PHE A 109 7.43 -17.19 14.21
N PHE A 110 6.20 -17.25 13.70
CA PHE A 110 5.19 -16.23 14.01
C PHE A 110 4.66 -16.33 15.44
N SER A 111 4.56 -17.55 16.01
CA SER A 111 4.15 -17.76 17.40
C SER A 111 5.21 -17.33 18.43
N SER A 112 6.46 -17.15 18.00
CA SER A 112 7.51 -16.57 18.86
C SER A 112 7.30 -15.09 19.15
N PHE A 113 6.44 -14.41 18.37
CA PHE A 113 6.10 -13.01 18.55
C PHE A 113 4.80 -12.86 19.31
N ASP A 114 4.82 -12.10 20.39
CA ASP A 114 3.60 -11.73 21.11
C ASP A 114 2.80 -10.69 20.31
N LYS A 115 1.60 -11.06 19.86
CA LYS A 115 0.71 -10.21 19.04
C LYS A 115 0.25 -8.95 19.77
N ASP A 116 0.25 -8.95 21.10
CA ASP A 116 -0.20 -7.86 21.95
C ASP A 116 0.96 -6.94 22.37
N SER A 117 2.20 -7.29 21.98
CA SER A 117 3.40 -6.52 22.31
C SER A 117 3.70 -5.44 21.28
N TYR A 118 3.87 -4.19 21.74
CA TYR A 118 4.36 -3.09 20.88
C TYR A 118 5.74 -3.38 20.28
N LEU A 119 6.59 -4.17 20.95
CA LEU A 119 7.89 -4.56 20.39
C LEU A 119 7.71 -5.34 19.09
N THR A 120 6.74 -6.25 19.05
CA THR A 120 6.38 -6.98 17.82
C THR A 120 5.88 -6.02 16.73
N ILE A 121 5.02 -5.07 17.09
CA ILE A 121 4.51 -4.07 16.15
C ILE A 121 5.67 -3.25 15.56
N PHE A 122 6.61 -2.78 16.38
CA PHE A 122 7.79 -2.05 15.92
C PHE A 122 8.71 -2.92 15.03
N ALA A 123 8.89 -4.21 15.37
CA ALA A 123 9.67 -5.12 14.55
C ALA A 123 9.07 -5.29 13.15
N PHE A 124 7.76 -5.56 13.06
CA PHE A 124 7.08 -5.72 11.78
C PHE A 124 6.97 -4.41 10.99
N LEU A 125 6.82 -3.27 11.65
CA LEU A 125 6.93 -1.96 11.03
C LEU A 125 8.32 -1.75 10.42
N GLY A 126 9.39 -2.09 11.15
CA GLY A 126 10.75 -2.03 10.64
C GLY A 126 10.97 -2.95 9.43
N ILE A 127 10.48 -4.20 9.51
CA ILE A 127 10.53 -5.16 8.40
C ILE A 127 9.78 -4.59 7.18
N GLY A 128 8.55 -4.08 7.35
CA GLY A 128 7.78 -3.46 6.28
C GLY A 128 8.49 -2.29 5.63
N THR A 129 9.15 -1.44 6.44
CA THR A 129 9.94 -0.31 5.95
C THR A 129 11.10 -0.78 5.09
N ILE A 130 11.89 -1.77 5.56
CA ILE A 130 13.04 -2.30 4.84
C ILE A 130 12.60 -3.01 3.55
N LEU A 131 11.59 -3.87 3.63
CA LEU A 131 11.10 -4.59 2.48
C LEU A 131 10.58 -3.63 1.40
N THR A 132 9.78 -2.63 1.78
CA THR A 132 9.28 -1.64 0.81
C THR A 132 10.42 -0.84 0.18
N PHE A 133 11.40 -0.44 0.96
CA PHE A 133 12.58 0.25 0.45
C PHE A 133 13.37 -0.62 -0.54
N CYS A 134 13.57 -1.90 -0.24
CA CYS A 134 14.29 -2.84 -1.12
C CYS A 134 13.50 -3.18 -2.38
N MET A 135 12.20 -3.45 -2.25
CA MET A 135 11.33 -3.81 -3.36
C MET A 135 10.92 -2.60 -4.20
N GLN A 136 10.99 -1.40 -3.66
CA GLN A 136 10.55 -0.13 -4.24
C GLN A 136 9.08 -0.15 -4.74
N SER A 137 8.27 -1.01 -4.15
CA SER A 137 6.86 -1.20 -4.51
C SER A 137 6.03 -1.49 -3.26
N SER A 138 5.31 -0.47 -2.81
CA SER A 138 4.30 -0.63 -1.75
C SER A 138 3.18 -1.56 -2.18
N ALA A 139 2.74 -1.46 -3.43
CA ALA A 139 1.69 -2.34 -3.97
C ALA A 139 2.09 -3.83 -3.89
N ALA A 140 3.35 -4.17 -4.19
CA ALA A 140 3.83 -5.54 -4.08
C ALA A 140 3.83 -6.04 -2.64
N LEU A 141 4.32 -5.23 -1.68
CA LEU A 141 4.31 -5.61 -0.27
C LEU A 141 2.88 -5.72 0.27
N MET A 142 1.99 -4.79 -0.09
CA MET A 142 0.57 -4.87 0.25
C MET A 142 -0.06 -6.18 -0.23
N ALA A 143 0.19 -6.58 -1.49
CA ALA A 143 -0.32 -7.83 -2.04
C ALA A 143 0.21 -9.06 -1.28
N ILE A 144 1.50 -9.10 -0.96
CA ILE A 144 2.12 -10.17 -0.15
C ILE A 144 1.50 -10.20 1.24
N THR A 145 1.36 -9.05 1.90
CA THR A 145 0.73 -8.95 3.23
C THR A 145 -0.71 -9.47 3.19
N MET A 146 -1.49 -9.09 2.18
CA MET A 146 -2.86 -9.59 2.01
C MET A 146 -2.90 -11.11 1.84
N VAL A 147 -1.98 -11.70 1.07
CA VAL A 147 -1.89 -13.15 0.90
C VAL A 147 -1.51 -13.84 2.21
N LEU A 148 -0.47 -13.39 2.90
CA LEU A 148 -0.02 -13.98 4.16
C LEU A 148 -1.07 -13.89 5.26
N CYS A 149 -1.77 -12.78 5.35
CA CYS A 149 -2.88 -12.65 6.29
C CYS A 149 -4.06 -13.54 5.90
N SER A 150 -4.41 -13.61 4.60
CA SER A 150 -5.55 -14.40 4.13
C SER A 150 -5.33 -15.91 4.23
N SER A 151 -4.08 -16.36 4.21
CA SER A 151 -3.70 -17.77 4.46
C SER A 151 -3.62 -18.13 5.95
N GLY A 152 -3.86 -17.16 6.85
CA GLY A 152 -3.79 -17.39 8.29
C GLY A 152 -2.38 -17.49 8.88
N VAL A 153 -1.36 -17.22 8.05
CA VAL A 153 0.06 -17.29 8.45
C VAL A 153 0.45 -16.06 9.27
N LEU A 154 -0.01 -14.89 8.82
CA LEU A 154 0.33 -13.62 9.44
C LEU A 154 -0.88 -13.04 10.19
N PRO A 155 -0.79 -12.88 11.52
CA PRO A 155 -1.81 -12.19 12.29
C PRO A 155 -2.10 -10.79 11.79
N ILE A 156 -3.35 -10.36 11.83
CA ILE A 156 -3.80 -9.07 11.25
C ILE A 156 -3.03 -7.87 11.83
N TYR A 157 -2.72 -7.87 13.12
CA TYR A 157 -1.96 -6.79 13.76
C TYR A 157 -0.55 -6.66 13.20
N MET A 158 0.12 -7.79 12.93
CA MET A 158 1.44 -7.81 12.30
C MET A 158 1.36 -7.38 10.83
N GLY A 159 0.32 -7.82 10.11
CA GLY A 159 0.05 -7.37 8.73
C GLY A 159 -0.16 -5.85 8.65
N ILE A 160 -0.91 -5.29 9.58
CA ILE A 160 -1.12 -3.85 9.67
C ILE A 160 0.18 -3.10 10.01
N ALA A 161 1.01 -3.67 10.87
CA ALA A 161 2.33 -3.10 11.19
C ALA A 161 3.25 -3.08 9.95
N LEU A 162 3.22 -4.12 9.11
CA LEU A 162 3.92 -4.12 7.81
C LEU A 162 3.42 -2.98 6.91
N VAL A 163 2.10 -2.77 6.82
CA VAL A 163 1.50 -1.67 6.02
C VAL A 163 1.90 -0.30 6.55
N LEU A 164 2.02 -0.12 7.87
CA LEU A 164 2.56 1.11 8.45
C LEU A 164 4.02 1.34 8.05
N GLY A 165 4.82 0.28 8.08
CA GLY A 165 6.22 0.32 7.63
C GLY A 165 6.33 0.64 6.13
N GLU A 166 5.42 0.11 5.32
CA GLU A 166 5.32 0.41 3.89
C GLU A 166 5.21 1.92 3.62
N ASN A 167 4.39 2.61 4.41
CA ASN A 167 4.21 4.06 4.28
C ASN A 167 5.52 4.84 4.51
N ILE A 168 6.37 4.39 5.42
CA ILE A 168 7.69 4.99 5.65
C ILE A 168 8.67 4.59 4.54
N GLY A 169 8.70 3.30 4.17
CA GLY A 169 9.63 2.75 3.18
C GLY A 169 9.56 3.45 1.84
N THR A 170 8.35 3.79 1.37
CA THR A 170 8.15 4.52 0.11
C THR A 170 8.78 5.91 0.10
N THR A 171 8.90 6.55 1.26
CA THR A 171 9.44 7.91 1.36
C THR A 171 10.97 7.96 1.33
N ILE A 172 11.65 6.87 1.71
CA ILE A 172 13.12 6.81 1.75
C ILE A 172 13.68 7.02 0.35
N THR A 173 13.15 6.32 -0.66
CA THR A 173 13.62 6.42 -2.05
C THR A 173 13.51 7.86 -2.58
N SER A 174 12.40 8.55 -2.32
CA SER A 174 12.23 9.93 -2.77
C SER A 174 13.17 10.91 -2.07
N ASN A 175 13.52 10.66 -0.80
CA ASN A 175 14.50 11.47 -0.07
C ASN A 175 15.92 11.24 -0.58
N ILE A 176 16.29 10.00 -0.91
CA ILE A 176 17.57 9.69 -1.54
C ILE A 176 17.67 10.39 -2.91
N ALA A 177 16.63 10.30 -3.73
CA ALA A 177 16.59 11.00 -5.03
C ALA A 177 16.72 12.52 -4.90
N ALA A 178 16.25 13.10 -3.80
CA ALA A 178 16.33 14.54 -3.54
C ALA A 178 17.69 15.00 -2.99
N MET A 179 18.61 14.11 -2.62
CA MET A 179 19.87 14.49 -1.96
C MET A 179 20.74 15.46 -2.78
N GLY A 180 20.77 15.30 -4.10
CA GLY A 180 21.48 16.17 -5.02
C GLY A 180 20.68 17.39 -5.52
N ALA A 181 19.43 17.55 -5.11
CA ALA A 181 18.53 18.60 -5.58
C ALA A 181 18.66 19.89 -4.77
N ASN A 182 18.04 20.97 -5.25
CA ASN A 182 17.97 22.26 -4.57
C ASN A 182 17.16 22.17 -3.26
N THR A 183 17.26 23.22 -2.43
CA THR A 183 16.64 23.25 -1.09
C THR A 183 15.12 23.07 -1.14
N GLN A 184 14.42 23.59 -2.13
CA GLN A 184 12.97 23.47 -2.24
C GLN A 184 12.56 22.04 -2.57
N ALA A 185 13.28 21.39 -3.48
CA ALA A 185 13.06 19.99 -3.83
C ALA A 185 13.31 19.04 -2.65
N ARG A 186 14.38 19.28 -1.87
CA ARG A 186 14.63 18.54 -0.62
C ARG A 186 13.51 18.73 0.40
N ARG A 187 13.00 19.96 0.56
CA ARG A 187 11.85 20.24 1.44
C ARG A 187 10.60 19.50 1.00
N ALA A 188 10.35 19.37 -0.30
CA ALA A 188 9.23 18.60 -0.83
C ALA A 188 9.34 17.10 -0.47
N ALA A 189 10.52 16.51 -0.63
CA ALA A 189 10.77 15.11 -0.24
C ALA A 189 10.67 14.91 1.28
N LEU A 190 11.22 15.83 2.08
CA LEU A 190 11.10 15.79 3.54
C LEU A 190 9.66 15.95 4.02
N ALA A 191 8.84 16.78 3.36
CA ALA A 191 7.43 16.89 3.66
C ALA A 191 6.71 15.55 3.48
N HIS A 192 7.00 14.82 2.41
CA HIS A 192 6.47 13.46 2.20
C HIS A 192 6.82 12.52 3.35
N LEU A 193 8.10 12.47 3.73
CA LEU A 193 8.56 11.65 4.87
C LEU A 193 7.86 12.07 6.16
N SER A 194 7.81 13.38 6.45
CA SER A 194 7.23 13.90 7.69
C SER A 194 5.75 13.53 7.83
N PHE A 195 4.96 13.62 6.75
CA PHE A 195 3.55 13.24 6.78
C PHE A 195 3.37 11.75 7.06
N ASN A 196 4.16 10.89 6.41
CA ASN A 196 4.05 9.45 6.63
C ASN A 196 4.52 9.05 8.04
N VAL A 197 5.63 9.60 8.52
CA VAL A 197 6.12 9.36 9.88
C VAL A 197 5.13 9.85 10.92
N PHE A 198 4.57 11.06 10.76
CA PHE A 198 3.54 11.57 11.66
C PHE A 198 2.31 10.67 11.69
N GLY A 199 1.86 10.20 10.51
CA GLY A 199 0.75 9.26 10.41
C GLY A 199 1.00 7.95 11.11
N VAL A 200 2.20 7.40 10.96
CA VAL A 200 2.60 6.16 11.65
C VAL A 200 2.62 6.38 13.17
N ILE A 201 3.23 7.46 13.65
CA ILE A 201 3.27 7.78 15.09
C ILE A 201 1.85 7.92 15.65
N TRP A 202 0.99 8.68 14.96
CA TRP A 202 -0.40 8.86 15.38
C TRP A 202 -1.14 7.53 15.52
N VAL A 203 -1.03 6.67 14.51
CA VAL A 203 -1.67 5.34 14.53
C VAL A 203 -1.07 4.46 15.63
N LEU A 204 0.24 4.50 15.85
CA LEU A 204 0.88 3.73 16.93
C LEU A 204 0.37 4.14 18.33
N CYS A 205 0.06 5.42 18.54
CA CYS A 205 -0.51 5.90 19.81
C CYS A 205 -1.89 5.30 20.11
N CYS A 206 -2.66 4.94 19.09
CA CYS A 206 -4.00 4.35 19.22
C CYS A 206 -4.14 3.03 18.44
N PHE A 207 -3.08 2.25 18.34
CA PHE A 207 -2.96 1.11 17.43
C PHE A 207 -4.12 0.13 17.54
N TYR A 208 -4.30 -0.50 18.69
CA TYR A 208 -5.34 -1.51 18.89
C TYR A 208 -6.78 -0.93 18.80
N PRO A 209 -7.11 0.19 19.48
CA PRO A 209 -8.42 0.81 19.34
C PRO A 209 -8.77 1.18 17.90
N PHE A 210 -7.79 1.70 17.15
CA PHE A 210 -8.01 2.11 15.76
C PHE A 210 -8.26 0.90 14.85
N ILE A 211 -7.49 -0.19 15.01
CA ILE A 211 -7.70 -1.42 14.25
C ILE A 211 -9.06 -2.04 14.59
N ASN A 212 -9.42 -2.13 15.86
CA ASN A 212 -10.70 -2.67 16.30
C ASN A 212 -11.87 -1.86 15.73
N MET A 213 -11.72 -0.54 15.64
CA MET A 213 -12.71 0.34 15.00
C MET A 213 -12.85 0.00 13.51
N VAL A 214 -11.74 -0.11 12.77
CA VAL A 214 -11.76 -0.45 11.33
C VAL A 214 -12.33 -1.85 11.11
N CYS A 215 -11.92 -2.83 11.91
CA CYS A 215 -12.44 -4.20 11.87
C CYS A 215 -13.95 -4.23 12.17
N GLY A 216 -14.41 -3.46 13.16
CA GLY A 216 -15.82 -3.33 13.50
C GLY A 216 -16.66 -2.76 12.34
N PHE A 217 -16.14 -1.78 11.61
CA PHE A 217 -16.78 -1.23 10.41
C PHE A 217 -16.94 -2.26 9.29
N VAL A 218 -15.97 -3.13 9.13
CA VAL A 218 -15.96 -4.20 8.10
C VAL A 218 -16.75 -5.43 8.57
N GLY A 219 -17.05 -5.52 9.86
CA GLY A 219 -17.71 -6.68 10.46
C GLY A 219 -16.76 -7.88 10.58
N VAL A 220 -15.53 -7.65 11.00
CA VAL A 220 -14.47 -8.65 11.19
C VAL A 220 -14.01 -8.61 12.64
N ASP A 221 -13.86 -9.77 13.27
CA ASP A 221 -13.16 -9.89 14.55
C ASP A 221 -11.65 -10.06 14.28
N PRO A 222 -10.80 -9.12 14.74
CA PRO A 222 -9.36 -9.20 14.51
C PRO A 222 -8.68 -10.38 15.22
N ASN A 223 -9.35 -11.01 16.19
CA ASN A 223 -8.87 -12.16 16.93
C ASN A 223 -9.45 -13.49 16.42
N ALA A 224 -10.28 -13.47 15.37
CA ALA A 224 -10.85 -14.71 14.83
C ALA A 224 -9.76 -15.58 14.19
N ASP A 225 -9.84 -16.89 14.43
CA ASP A 225 -8.89 -17.87 13.86
C ASP A 225 -8.92 -17.92 12.33
N HIS A 226 -10.07 -17.63 11.74
CA HIS A 226 -10.26 -17.59 10.28
C HIS A 226 -11.03 -16.36 9.84
N ILE A 227 -10.35 -15.49 9.11
CA ILE A 227 -10.95 -14.31 8.47
C ILE A 227 -11.03 -14.59 6.97
N ASN A 228 -12.21 -14.35 6.38
CA ASN A 228 -12.38 -14.47 4.93
C ASN A 228 -11.42 -13.51 4.20
N ALA A 229 -10.69 -14.01 3.20
CA ALA A 229 -9.67 -13.26 2.46
C ALA A 229 -10.19 -11.94 1.88
N GLY A 230 -11.41 -11.92 1.36
CA GLY A 230 -12.03 -10.71 0.83
C GLY A 230 -12.29 -9.66 1.93
N ARG A 231 -12.81 -10.06 3.10
CA ARG A 231 -13.02 -9.14 4.23
C ARG A 231 -11.71 -8.64 4.81
N LEU A 232 -10.73 -9.51 4.92
CA LEU A 232 -9.41 -9.14 5.42
C LEU A 232 -8.72 -8.12 4.52
N SER A 233 -8.78 -8.32 3.20
CA SER A 233 -8.22 -7.35 2.25
C SER A 233 -8.93 -6.00 2.33
N VAL A 234 -10.25 -5.99 2.58
CA VAL A 234 -11.02 -4.75 2.84
C VAL A 234 -10.54 -4.06 4.12
N VAL A 235 -10.26 -4.81 5.20
CA VAL A 235 -9.72 -4.22 6.45
C VAL A 235 -8.37 -3.55 6.18
N LEU A 236 -7.46 -4.24 5.49
CA LEU A 236 -6.13 -3.68 5.17
C LEU A 236 -6.23 -2.43 4.27
N ALA A 237 -7.10 -2.45 3.26
CA ALA A 237 -7.31 -1.31 2.38
C ALA A 237 -7.99 -0.13 3.11
N ALA A 238 -8.99 -0.40 3.94
CA ALA A 238 -9.67 0.61 4.74
C ALA A 238 -8.74 1.23 5.79
N PHE A 239 -7.93 0.39 6.46
CA PHE A 239 -6.91 0.85 7.39
C PHE A 239 -5.90 1.77 6.70
N HIS A 240 -5.32 1.33 5.57
CA HIS A 240 -4.37 2.10 4.79
C HIS A 240 -4.97 3.45 4.35
N THR A 241 -6.20 3.43 3.85
CA THR A 241 -6.91 4.64 3.42
C THR A 241 -7.14 5.62 4.58
N THR A 242 -7.67 5.15 5.70
CA THR A 242 -7.93 5.98 6.87
C THR A 242 -6.64 6.55 7.45
N CYS A 243 -5.59 5.77 7.56
CA CYS A 243 -4.28 6.21 8.02
C CYS A 243 -3.78 7.39 7.17
N LEU A 244 -3.77 7.26 5.84
CA LEU A 244 -3.25 8.29 4.94
C LEU A 244 -4.16 9.51 4.81
N LEU A 245 -5.49 9.36 4.89
CA LEU A 245 -6.43 10.49 4.89
C LEU A 245 -6.27 11.37 6.12
N TYR A 246 -6.16 10.78 7.31
CA TYR A 246 -6.03 11.54 8.56
C TYR A 246 -4.68 12.28 8.67
N THR A 247 -3.65 11.81 7.97
CA THR A 247 -2.33 12.45 7.96
C THR A 247 -2.17 13.49 6.87
N SER A 248 -3.11 13.56 5.93
CA SER A 248 -3.07 14.56 4.86
C SER A 248 -3.64 15.89 5.35
N PRO A 249 -2.85 17.00 5.37
CA PRO A 249 -3.35 18.30 5.80
C PRO A 249 -4.53 18.75 4.92
N SER A 250 -5.56 19.27 5.60
CA SER A 250 -6.75 19.80 4.92
C SER A 250 -6.41 20.94 3.97
N PRO A 251 -7.10 21.08 2.82
CA PRO A 251 -6.97 22.25 1.96
C PRO A 251 -7.24 23.59 2.69
N ARG A 252 -7.97 23.56 3.82
CA ARG A 252 -8.27 24.74 4.64
C ARG A 252 -7.05 25.25 5.41
N ASP A 253 -6.10 24.38 5.76
CA ASP A 253 -4.90 24.77 6.51
C ASP A 253 -3.93 25.62 5.68
N ARG A 254 -4.15 25.71 4.36
CA ARG A 254 -3.36 26.52 3.42
C ARG A 254 -3.69 28.02 3.46
N SER A 255 -4.83 28.39 4.04
CA SER A 255 -5.27 29.81 4.10
C SER A 255 -4.57 30.59 5.23
N VAL A 256 -3.89 29.91 6.16
CA VAL A 256 -3.25 30.50 7.34
C VAL A 256 -1.77 30.85 7.10
N SER A 257 -1.19 30.47 5.97
CA SER A 257 0.22 30.71 5.62
C SER A 257 0.45 31.77 4.54
N ARG A 258 -0.47 32.73 4.40
CA ARG A 258 -0.26 33.94 3.58
C ARG A 258 0.02 35.14 4.44
#